data_db950a792926e27ca838917f1a4b15bc
#
_entry.id   db950a792926e27ca838917f1a4b15bc
#
_cell.length_a   1.000
_cell.length_b   1.000
_cell.length_c   1.000
_cell.angle_alpha   90.00
_cell.angle_beta   90.00
_cell.angle_gamma   90.00
#
_symmetry.space_group_name_H-M   'P 1'
#
loop_
_entity.id
_entity.type
_entity.pdbx_description
1 polymer ?
#
loop_
_entity_poly.entity_id
_entity_poly.type
_entity_poly.pdbx_seq_one_letter_code
_entity_poly.pdbx_strand_id
1 'polypeptide(L)'
;MTINAANGTVTLDAMPTRIVSMSPTATEMLFAIGAGDQVVAADSYSNYPSDAPTTKLSAYEPNAEAIANYQPDLVVYATDPGDLQSSLDKLKIPALAEPAAATLDDVYAQMEQLGQATGHADEAAAQVSALKQKIQSVIDQVGDAGKGMTYYYELDDTYYSATSDTFIGAVLGELGLKNIADQAKGASSGYPQLSAEYILQANPDLILLADTKCCAQN
;
A
#
# COMPACT_ATOMS: atom_id res chain seq x y z
N MET A 1 -5.43 4.27 -24.58
CA MET A 1 -6.48 3.90 -23.60
C MET A 1 -6.58 4.99 -22.54
N THR A 2 -7.68 5.03 -21.78
CA THR A 2 -7.91 6.06 -20.77
C THR A 2 -8.25 5.39 -19.44
N ILE A 3 -7.57 5.83 -18.37
CA ILE A 3 -7.67 5.27 -17.02
C ILE A 3 -8.04 6.40 -16.07
N ASN A 4 -9.01 6.19 -15.22
CA ASN A 4 -9.36 7.13 -14.16
C ASN A 4 -8.56 6.75 -12.91
N ALA A 5 -7.62 7.59 -12.51
CA ALA A 5 -6.73 7.40 -11.38
C ALA A 5 -6.95 8.49 -10.31
N ALA A 6 -6.28 8.35 -9.18
CA ALA A 6 -6.37 9.32 -8.08
C ALA A 6 -5.90 10.73 -8.50
N ASN A 7 -4.95 10.82 -9.43
CA ASN A 7 -4.46 12.06 -10.02
C ASN A 7 -5.28 12.56 -11.23
N GLY A 8 -6.44 11.95 -11.50
CA GLY A 8 -7.32 12.32 -12.61
C GLY A 8 -7.27 11.31 -13.76
N THR A 9 -7.60 11.78 -14.96
CA THR A 9 -7.66 10.93 -16.17
C THR A 9 -6.29 10.81 -16.78
N VAL A 10 -5.74 9.59 -16.83
CA VAL A 10 -4.46 9.26 -17.47
C VAL A 10 -4.75 8.65 -18.85
N THR A 11 -4.13 9.21 -19.88
CA THR A 11 -4.27 8.70 -21.26
C THR A 11 -2.93 8.07 -21.68
N LEU A 12 -3.01 6.81 -22.11
CA LEU A 12 -1.89 6.08 -22.67
C LEU A 12 -2.13 5.84 -24.17
N ASP A 13 -1.18 6.25 -25.00
CA ASP A 13 -1.26 6.10 -26.46
C ASP A 13 -1.11 4.63 -26.90
N ALA A 14 -0.36 3.85 -26.12
CA ALA A 14 -0.16 2.43 -26.31
C ALA A 14 -0.08 1.72 -24.95
N MET A 15 -0.08 0.40 -24.96
CA MET A 15 0.19 -0.42 -23.78
C MET A 15 1.62 -0.15 -23.30
N PRO A 16 1.84 0.18 -22.02
CA PRO A 16 3.17 0.46 -21.51
C PRO A 16 4.05 -0.80 -21.58
N THR A 17 5.29 -0.60 -21.95
CA THR A 17 6.33 -1.63 -22.01
C THR A 17 7.52 -1.31 -21.10
N ARG A 18 7.55 -0.08 -20.57
CA ARG A 18 8.64 0.44 -19.74
C ARG A 18 8.06 1.22 -18.55
N ILE A 19 7.75 0.49 -17.49
CA ILE A 19 7.17 1.06 -16.29
C ILE A 19 8.29 1.38 -15.29
N VAL A 20 8.26 2.58 -14.71
CA VAL A 20 9.02 2.90 -13.51
C VAL A 20 8.06 2.93 -12.33
N SER A 21 8.31 2.07 -11.34
CA SER A 21 7.52 2.02 -10.11
C SER A 21 8.20 2.78 -8.97
N MET A 22 7.51 3.80 -8.46
CA MET A 22 7.94 4.63 -7.33
C MET A 22 7.13 4.32 -6.06
N SER A 23 6.79 3.04 -5.88
CA SER A 23 6.01 2.55 -4.72
C SER A 23 6.24 1.07 -4.52
N PRO A 24 6.65 0.61 -3.33
CA PRO A 24 6.74 -0.82 -3.03
C PRO A 24 5.42 -1.55 -3.26
N THR A 25 4.30 -0.99 -2.80
CA THR A 25 2.98 -1.58 -2.99
C THR A 25 2.62 -1.74 -4.46
N ALA A 26 2.83 -0.70 -5.29
CA ALA A 26 2.58 -0.78 -6.73
C ALA A 26 3.52 -1.78 -7.42
N THR A 27 4.78 -1.86 -7.00
CA THR A 27 5.74 -2.86 -7.50
C THR A 27 5.22 -4.27 -7.24
N GLU A 28 4.83 -4.58 -6.00
CA GLU A 28 4.27 -5.90 -5.65
C GLU A 28 3.00 -6.22 -6.45
N MET A 29 2.10 -5.25 -6.63
CA MET A 29 0.87 -5.42 -7.41
C MET A 29 1.20 -5.72 -8.89
N LEU A 30 2.11 -4.95 -9.51
CA LEU A 30 2.52 -5.14 -10.90
C LEU A 30 3.07 -6.56 -11.14
N PHE A 31 3.92 -7.04 -10.23
CA PHE A 31 4.43 -8.41 -10.33
C PHE A 31 3.34 -9.45 -10.09
N ALA A 32 2.45 -9.23 -9.12
CA ALA A 32 1.37 -10.16 -8.79
C ALA A 32 0.37 -10.36 -9.94
N ILE A 33 0.14 -9.33 -10.75
CA ILE A 33 -0.76 -9.41 -11.92
C ILE A 33 -0.05 -9.82 -13.21
N GLY A 34 1.26 -10.15 -13.16
CA GLY A 34 2.02 -10.61 -14.32
C GLY A 34 2.66 -9.51 -15.17
N ALA A 35 2.60 -8.24 -14.74
CA ALA A 35 3.19 -7.10 -15.44
C ALA A 35 4.68 -6.86 -15.08
N GLY A 36 5.31 -7.77 -14.34
CA GLY A 36 6.69 -7.63 -13.86
C GLY A 36 7.72 -7.38 -14.96
N ASP A 37 7.58 -8.04 -16.12
CA ASP A 37 8.49 -7.87 -17.27
C ASP A 37 8.43 -6.46 -17.88
N GLN A 38 7.39 -5.69 -17.62
CA GLN A 38 7.26 -4.30 -18.05
C GLN A 38 7.95 -3.33 -17.10
N VAL A 39 8.25 -3.74 -15.85
CA VAL A 39 8.91 -2.89 -14.85
C VAL A 39 10.40 -2.82 -15.15
N VAL A 40 10.89 -1.65 -15.58
CA VAL A 40 12.30 -1.43 -15.93
C VAL A 40 13.12 -0.83 -14.80
N ALA A 41 12.47 -0.22 -13.81
CA ALA A 41 13.10 0.30 -12.60
C ALA A 41 12.07 0.42 -11.49
N ALA A 42 12.51 0.19 -10.25
CA ALA A 42 11.74 0.39 -9.04
C ALA A 42 12.52 1.23 -8.04
N ASP A 43 11.83 1.92 -7.13
CA ASP A 43 12.49 2.72 -6.09
C ASP A 43 13.30 1.85 -5.11
N SER A 44 14.11 2.51 -4.26
CA SER A 44 15.06 1.83 -3.38
C SER A 44 14.43 0.98 -2.28
N TYR A 45 13.15 1.14 -2.00
CA TYR A 45 12.39 0.35 -1.02
C TYR A 45 11.58 -0.78 -1.66
N SER A 46 11.42 -0.78 -2.97
CA SER A 46 10.74 -1.83 -3.75
C SER A 46 11.65 -3.05 -3.91
N ASN A 47 11.86 -3.81 -2.82
CA ASN A 47 12.76 -4.95 -2.75
C ASN A 47 12.06 -6.32 -2.80
N TYR A 48 10.77 -6.32 -3.06
CA TYR A 48 9.96 -7.53 -3.25
C TYR A 48 9.06 -7.38 -4.48
N PRO A 49 8.90 -8.45 -5.28
CA PRO A 49 9.62 -9.73 -5.19
C PRO A 49 11.13 -9.56 -5.46
N SER A 50 11.91 -10.61 -5.22
CA SER A 50 13.38 -10.56 -5.30
C SER A 50 13.95 -10.23 -6.69
N ASP A 51 13.15 -10.39 -7.73
CA ASP A 51 13.44 -10.09 -9.12
C ASP A 51 12.99 -8.68 -9.55
N ALA A 52 12.39 -7.90 -8.63
CA ALA A 52 12.08 -6.51 -8.89
C ALA A 52 13.37 -5.72 -9.20
N PRO A 53 13.40 -4.90 -10.28
CA PRO A 53 14.59 -4.16 -10.70
C PRO A 53 14.81 -2.93 -9.81
N THR A 54 15.11 -3.16 -8.52
CA THR A 54 15.33 -2.13 -7.51
C THR A 54 16.53 -1.27 -7.87
N THR A 55 16.38 0.02 -7.73
CA THR A 55 17.38 1.05 -8.09
C THR A 55 17.70 1.94 -6.89
N LYS A 56 18.40 3.05 -7.16
CA LYS A 56 18.63 4.12 -6.17
C LYS A 56 17.60 5.25 -6.25
N LEU A 57 16.54 5.10 -7.04
CA LEU A 57 15.46 6.08 -7.07
C LEU A 57 14.79 6.15 -5.69
N SER A 58 14.43 7.35 -5.26
CA SER A 58 13.76 7.59 -3.99
C SER A 58 12.33 8.04 -4.23
N ALA A 59 11.36 7.33 -3.65
CA ALA A 59 9.97 7.77 -3.66
C ALA A 59 9.71 8.94 -2.70
N TYR A 60 10.58 9.17 -1.73
CA TYR A 60 10.47 10.29 -0.77
C TYR A 60 11.11 11.58 -1.29
N GLU A 61 12.17 11.45 -2.09
CA GLU A 61 12.89 12.55 -2.72
C GLU A 61 13.02 12.26 -4.22
N PRO A 62 11.91 12.25 -4.97
CA PRO A 62 11.91 11.83 -6.35
C PRO A 62 12.62 12.88 -7.25
N ASN A 63 13.36 12.37 -8.24
CA ASN A 63 13.99 13.17 -9.28
C ASN A 63 13.44 12.74 -10.65
N ALA A 64 12.60 13.59 -11.23
CA ALA A 64 11.95 13.30 -12.51
C ALA A 64 12.93 13.09 -13.68
N GLU A 65 14.10 13.77 -13.69
CA GLU A 65 15.12 13.57 -14.69
C GLU A 65 15.81 12.20 -14.52
N ALA A 66 16.07 11.79 -13.28
CA ALA A 66 16.62 10.47 -13.01
C ALA A 66 15.62 9.36 -13.41
N ILE A 67 14.32 9.57 -13.19
CA ILE A 67 13.26 8.67 -13.65
C ILE A 67 13.23 8.63 -15.18
N ALA A 68 13.30 9.79 -15.87
CA ALA A 68 13.29 9.90 -17.32
C ALA A 68 14.46 9.17 -18.00
N ASN A 69 15.61 9.01 -17.32
CA ASN A 69 16.75 8.25 -17.86
C ASN A 69 16.43 6.77 -18.11
N TYR A 70 15.41 6.21 -17.44
CA TYR A 70 14.90 4.87 -17.70
C TYR A 70 13.95 4.81 -18.90
N GLN A 71 13.66 5.96 -19.54
CA GLN A 71 12.77 6.09 -20.70
C GLN A 71 11.40 5.41 -20.46
N PRO A 72 10.72 5.73 -19.35
CA PRO A 72 9.42 5.13 -19.06
C PRO A 72 8.34 5.63 -20.02
N ASP A 73 7.41 4.75 -20.35
CA ASP A 73 6.14 5.07 -20.99
C ASP A 73 4.98 5.11 -19.98
N LEU A 74 5.27 4.72 -18.72
CA LEU A 74 4.39 4.91 -17.56
C LEU A 74 5.23 5.00 -16.28
N VAL A 75 4.88 5.93 -15.41
CA VAL A 75 5.36 5.97 -14.01
C VAL A 75 4.18 5.66 -13.09
N VAL A 76 4.37 4.76 -12.12
CA VAL A 76 3.39 4.48 -11.07
C VAL A 76 3.97 4.97 -9.74
N TYR A 77 3.21 5.75 -8.98
CA TYR A 77 3.67 6.35 -7.72
C TYR A 77 2.55 6.40 -6.68
N ALA A 78 2.90 6.42 -5.38
CA ALA A 78 1.93 6.49 -4.29
C ALA A 78 1.75 7.91 -3.72
N THR A 79 2.82 8.68 -3.65
CA THR A 79 2.83 10.04 -3.08
C THR A 79 3.50 11.01 -4.05
N ASP A 80 3.13 12.29 -3.97
CA ASP A 80 3.62 13.34 -4.87
C ASP A 80 4.51 14.37 -4.14
N PRO A 81 5.62 13.96 -3.50
CA PRO A 81 6.53 14.89 -2.88
C PRO A 81 7.29 15.70 -3.94
N GLY A 82 7.46 16.99 -3.68
CA GLY A 82 8.21 17.87 -4.59
C GLY A 82 7.55 18.07 -5.96
N ASP A 83 6.22 17.95 -6.06
CA ASP A 83 5.47 18.11 -7.31
C ASP A 83 5.97 17.16 -8.44
N LEU A 84 6.17 15.88 -8.10
CA LEU A 84 6.62 14.84 -9.05
C LEU A 84 5.70 14.78 -10.26
N GLN A 85 4.37 14.76 -10.05
CA GLN A 85 3.39 14.76 -11.14
C GLN A 85 3.62 15.91 -12.12
N SER A 86 3.71 17.14 -11.61
CA SER A 86 3.96 18.33 -12.45
C SER A 86 5.29 18.25 -13.22
N SER A 87 6.29 17.61 -12.63
CA SER A 87 7.60 17.43 -13.25
C SER A 87 7.56 16.39 -14.36
N LEU A 88 6.84 15.28 -14.17
CA LEU A 88 6.61 14.26 -15.19
C LEU A 88 5.76 14.79 -16.34
N ASP A 89 4.74 15.62 -16.06
CA ASP A 89 3.91 16.28 -17.08
C ASP A 89 4.75 17.17 -18.02
N LYS A 90 5.70 17.94 -17.47
CA LYS A 90 6.62 18.76 -18.26
C LYS A 90 7.50 17.92 -19.18
N LEU A 91 7.85 16.71 -18.76
CA LEU A 91 8.61 15.74 -19.54
C LEU A 91 7.72 14.89 -20.45
N LYS A 92 6.39 15.08 -20.39
CA LYS A 92 5.38 14.32 -21.15
C LYS A 92 5.44 12.82 -20.87
N ILE A 93 5.73 12.46 -19.63
CA ILE A 93 5.75 11.08 -19.16
C ILE A 93 4.40 10.81 -18.46
N PRO A 94 3.57 9.88 -18.95
CA PRO A 94 2.33 9.51 -18.28
C PRO A 94 2.62 8.98 -16.88
N ALA A 95 1.79 9.38 -15.91
CA ALA A 95 1.93 8.94 -14.55
C ALA A 95 0.60 8.58 -13.91
N LEU A 96 0.58 7.47 -13.18
CA LEU A 96 -0.57 6.90 -12.51
C LEU A 96 -0.36 6.96 -11.00
N ALA A 97 -1.22 7.69 -10.29
CA ALA A 97 -1.17 7.77 -8.85
C ALA A 97 -1.98 6.64 -8.20
N GLU A 98 -1.30 5.84 -7.38
CA GLU A 98 -1.86 4.77 -6.55
C GLU A 98 -1.58 5.08 -5.07
N PRO A 99 -2.38 5.94 -4.44
CA PRO A 99 -2.18 6.34 -3.05
C PRO A 99 -2.36 5.16 -2.11
N ALA A 100 -1.89 5.31 -0.86
CA ALA A 100 -2.10 4.29 0.16
C ALA A 100 -3.59 3.93 0.28
N ALA A 101 -3.90 2.65 0.15
CA ALA A 101 -5.25 2.12 0.32
C ALA A 101 -5.72 2.30 1.77
N ALA A 102 -6.97 2.67 1.98
CA ALA A 102 -7.60 2.69 3.30
C ALA A 102 -8.32 1.38 3.61
N THR A 103 -8.77 0.66 2.58
CA THR A 103 -9.54 -0.56 2.69
C THR A 103 -9.01 -1.65 1.75
N LEU A 104 -9.46 -2.89 1.96
CA LEU A 104 -9.19 -3.98 1.01
C LEU A 104 -9.83 -3.74 -0.35
N ASP A 105 -10.99 -3.10 -0.41
CA ASP A 105 -11.63 -2.75 -1.69
C ASP A 105 -10.80 -1.75 -2.49
N ASP A 106 -10.11 -0.81 -1.83
CA ASP A 106 -9.17 0.08 -2.52
C ASP A 106 -8.00 -0.71 -3.12
N VAL A 107 -7.45 -1.69 -2.39
CA VAL A 107 -6.38 -2.58 -2.91
C VAL A 107 -6.86 -3.32 -4.16
N TYR A 108 -8.08 -3.87 -4.11
CA TYR A 108 -8.64 -4.59 -5.26
C TYR A 108 -8.83 -3.67 -6.46
N ALA A 109 -9.36 -2.47 -6.23
CA ALA A 109 -9.56 -1.48 -7.29
C ALA A 109 -8.21 -1.04 -7.91
N GLN A 110 -7.17 -0.83 -7.11
CA GLN A 110 -5.83 -0.49 -7.59
C GLN A 110 -5.22 -1.62 -8.41
N MET A 111 -5.33 -2.88 -7.97
CA MET A 111 -4.86 -4.03 -8.75
C MET A 111 -5.57 -4.13 -10.11
N GLU A 112 -6.90 -3.96 -10.14
CA GLU A 112 -7.69 -3.97 -11.39
C GLU A 112 -7.30 -2.79 -12.30
N GLN A 113 -7.04 -1.61 -11.73
CA GLN A 113 -6.61 -0.43 -12.46
C GLN A 113 -5.22 -0.63 -13.09
N LEU A 114 -4.27 -1.17 -12.34
CA LEU A 114 -2.95 -1.55 -12.87
C LEU A 114 -3.07 -2.63 -13.95
N GLY A 115 -3.95 -3.61 -13.77
CA GLY A 115 -4.25 -4.60 -14.78
C GLY A 115 -4.75 -4.00 -16.10
N GLN A 116 -5.68 -3.03 -16.02
CA GLN A 116 -6.15 -2.28 -17.19
C GLN A 116 -5.02 -1.48 -17.83
N ALA A 117 -4.20 -0.78 -17.00
CA ALA A 117 -3.10 0.03 -17.48
C ALA A 117 -2.03 -0.76 -18.23
N THR A 118 -1.79 -1.99 -17.83
CA THR A 118 -0.66 -2.83 -18.30
C THR A 118 -1.07 -3.92 -19.28
N GLY A 119 -2.39 -4.07 -19.55
CA GLY A 119 -2.92 -5.13 -20.42
C GLY A 119 -3.08 -6.49 -19.75
N HIS A 120 -3.03 -6.52 -18.41
CA HIS A 120 -3.17 -7.73 -17.58
C HIS A 120 -4.50 -7.73 -16.80
N ALA A 121 -5.59 -7.27 -17.43
CA ALA A 121 -6.88 -7.11 -16.77
C ALA A 121 -7.46 -8.45 -16.27
N ASP A 122 -7.31 -9.52 -17.05
CA ASP A 122 -7.81 -10.85 -16.68
C ASP A 122 -7.01 -11.45 -15.53
N GLU A 123 -5.68 -11.28 -15.54
CA GLU A 123 -4.78 -11.71 -14.47
C GLU A 123 -5.04 -10.94 -13.18
N ALA A 124 -5.27 -9.63 -13.27
CA ALA A 124 -5.63 -8.80 -12.13
C ALA A 124 -6.96 -9.25 -11.50
N ALA A 125 -7.99 -9.48 -12.31
CA ALA A 125 -9.27 -9.98 -11.83
C ALA A 125 -9.14 -11.35 -11.16
N ALA A 126 -8.31 -12.26 -11.72
CA ALA A 126 -8.04 -13.57 -11.13
C ALA A 126 -7.32 -13.44 -9.78
N GLN A 127 -6.31 -12.57 -9.67
CA GLN A 127 -5.59 -12.32 -8.43
C GLN A 127 -6.49 -11.71 -7.35
N VAL A 128 -7.31 -10.71 -7.71
CA VAL A 128 -8.28 -10.12 -6.78
C VAL A 128 -9.26 -11.18 -6.27
N SER A 129 -9.77 -12.04 -7.16
CA SER A 129 -10.65 -13.14 -6.76
C SER A 129 -9.96 -14.11 -5.79
N ALA A 130 -8.72 -14.48 -6.07
CA ALA A 130 -7.94 -15.38 -5.22
C ALA A 130 -7.65 -14.75 -3.83
N LEU A 131 -7.32 -13.46 -3.79
CA LEU A 131 -7.11 -12.73 -2.53
C LEU A 131 -8.39 -12.68 -1.69
N LYS A 132 -9.53 -12.32 -2.30
CA LYS A 132 -10.84 -12.30 -1.62
C LYS A 132 -11.18 -13.65 -1.01
N GLN A 133 -11.00 -14.73 -1.77
CA GLN A 133 -11.23 -16.10 -1.30
C GLN A 133 -10.30 -16.49 -0.14
N LYS A 134 -9.02 -16.13 -0.24
CA LYS A 134 -8.03 -16.42 0.82
C LYS A 134 -8.36 -15.68 2.10
N ILE A 135 -8.70 -14.38 2.02
CA ILE A 135 -9.09 -13.56 3.18
C ILE A 135 -10.37 -14.14 3.79
N GLN A 136 -11.40 -14.43 2.99
CA GLN A 136 -12.64 -15.02 3.49
C GLN A 136 -12.39 -16.37 4.17
N SER A 137 -11.53 -17.21 3.61
CA SER A 137 -11.16 -18.48 4.23
C SER A 137 -10.52 -18.31 5.61
N VAL A 138 -9.68 -17.26 5.79
CA VAL A 138 -9.10 -16.96 7.11
C VAL A 138 -10.17 -16.47 8.07
N ILE A 139 -11.06 -15.58 7.64
CA ILE A 139 -12.19 -15.10 8.46
C ILE A 139 -13.06 -16.26 8.91
N ASP A 140 -13.42 -17.18 7.99
CA ASP A 140 -14.22 -18.36 8.29
C ASP A 140 -13.52 -19.31 9.29
N GLN A 141 -12.19 -19.47 9.20
CA GLN A 141 -11.39 -20.27 10.13
C GLN A 141 -11.33 -19.65 11.53
N VAL A 142 -11.20 -18.33 11.61
CA VAL A 142 -11.24 -17.62 12.90
C VAL A 142 -12.64 -17.66 13.51
N GLY A 143 -13.67 -17.56 12.67
CA GLY A 143 -15.06 -17.57 13.10
C GLY A 143 -15.35 -16.54 14.19
N ASP A 144 -16.00 -16.96 15.26
CA ASP A 144 -16.33 -16.06 16.38
C ASP A 144 -15.19 -15.88 17.41
N ALA A 145 -14.03 -16.51 17.23
CA ALA A 145 -12.94 -16.46 18.21
C ALA A 145 -12.39 -15.05 18.44
N GLY A 146 -12.34 -14.21 17.40
CA GLY A 146 -11.91 -12.81 17.51
C GLY A 146 -12.99 -11.84 17.98
N LYS A 147 -14.26 -12.28 17.99
CA LYS A 147 -15.40 -11.39 18.20
C LYS A 147 -15.40 -10.71 19.56
N GLY A 148 -15.19 -9.41 19.53
CA GLY A 148 -15.22 -8.58 20.74
C GLY A 148 -13.92 -8.58 21.54
N MET A 149 -12.91 -9.40 21.18
CA MET A 149 -11.58 -9.29 21.75
C MET A 149 -10.98 -7.90 21.43
N THR A 150 -10.30 -7.34 22.39
CA THR A 150 -9.64 -6.05 22.25
C THR A 150 -8.17 -6.23 21.84
N TYR A 151 -7.65 -5.29 21.02
CA TYR A 151 -6.25 -5.32 20.66
C TYR A 151 -5.57 -3.95 20.76
N TYR A 152 -4.28 -3.99 21.04
CA TYR A 152 -3.34 -2.90 20.87
C TYR A 152 -2.39 -3.24 19.71
N TYR A 153 -2.25 -2.31 18.76
CA TYR A 153 -1.28 -2.41 17.67
C TYR A 153 -0.16 -1.40 17.91
N GLU A 154 1.05 -1.87 18.18
CA GLU A 154 2.22 -1.05 18.41
C GLU A 154 2.98 -0.84 17.11
N LEU A 155 3.04 0.43 16.65
CA LEU A 155 3.78 0.80 15.45
C LEU A 155 5.27 0.98 15.74
N ASP A 156 5.58 1.52 16.92
CA ASP A 156 6.94 1.79 17.38
C ASP A 156 7.02 1.81 18.92
N ASP A 157 8.24 1.83 19.47
CA ASP A 157 8.55 1.82 20.89
C ASP A 157 8.14 3.10 21.65
N THR A 158 7.58 4.09 20.95
CA THR A 158 7.01 5.31 21.53
C THR A 158 5.50 5.25 21.68
N TYR A 159 4.90 4.06 21.51
CA TYR A 159 3.48 3.75 21.67
C TYR A 159 2.56 4.37 20.61
N TYR A 160 3.05 4.71 19.42
CA TYR A 160 2.14 5.01 18.32
C TYR A 160 1.34 3.77 17.95
N SER A 161 0.07 3.99 17.64
CA SER A 161 -0.88 2.94 17.26
C SER A 161 -1.62 3.32 15.99
N ALA A 162 -2.41 2.41 15.46
CA ALA A 162 -3.27 2.64 14.31
C ALA A 162 -4.73 2.41 14.73
N THR A 163 -5.64 3.32 14.40
CA THR A 163 -7.08 3.19 14.66
C THR A 163 -7.79 2.29 13.66
N SER A 164 -9.05 1.93 13.94
CA SER A 164 -9.89 1.18 13.01
C SER A 164 -10.16 1.89 11.68
N ASP A 165 -9.96 3.22 11.60
CA ASP A 165 -10.11 3.99 10.37
C ASP A 165 -8.88 3.92 9.44
N THR A 166 -7.81 3.22 9.86
CA THR A 166 -6.63 2.95 9.03
C THR A 166 -6.76 1.62 8.31
N PHE A 167 -5.95 1.40 7.26
CA PHE A 167 -5.88 0.10 6.57
C PHE A 167 -5.59 -1.06 7.54
N ILE A 168 -4.65 -0.87 8.47
CA ILE A 168 -4.31 -1.87 9.50
C ILE A 168 -5.54 -2.20 10.34
N GLY A 169 -6.23 -1.17 10.82
CA GLY A 169 -7.42 -1.36 11.64
C GLY A 169 -8.59 -1.97 10.86
N ALA A 170 -8.78 -1.57 9.60
CA ALA A 170 -9.81 -2.15 8.74
C ALA A 170 -9.60 -3.66 8.53
N VAL A 171 -8.36 -4.09 8.24
CA VAL A 171 -8.01 -5.52 8.08
C VAL A 171 -8.25 -6.32 9.38
N LEU A 172 -7.85 -5.79 10.53
CA LEU A 172 -8.06 -6.46 11.82
C LEU A 172 -9.53 -6.47 12.22
N GLY A 173 -10.29 -5.46 11.79
CA GLY A 173 -11.75 -5.38 12.00
C GLY A 173 -12.53 -6.51 11.32
N GLU A 174 -12.04 -7.03 10.16
CA GLU A 174 -12.64 -8.19 9.49
C GLU A 174 -12.66 -9.46 10.37
N LEU A 175 -11.77 -9.53 11.35
CA LEU A 175 -11.71 -10.62 12.33
C LEU A 175 -12.62 -10.38 13.55
N GLY A 176 -13.39 -9.29 13.58
CA GLY A 176 -14.27 -8.92 14.69
C GLY A 176 -13.55 -8.36 15.92
N LEU A 177 -12.28 -8.00 15.78
CA LEU A 177 -11.46 -7.42 16.84
C LEU A 177 -11.84 -5.95 17.10
N LYS A 178 -11.67 -5.49 18.34
CA LYS A 178 -11.92 -4.11 18.78
C LYS A 178 -10.63 -3.40 19.11
N ASN A 179 -10.42 -2.26 18.50
CA ASN A 179 -9.20 -1.48 18.65
C ASN A 179 -9.24 -0.57 19.89
N ILE A 180 -8.29 -0.68 20.81
CA ILE A 180 -8.23 0.22 21.97
C ILE A 180 -7.84 1.64 21.56
N ALA A 181 -7.16 1.84 20.42
CA ALA A 181 -6.73 3.15 19.93
C ALA A 181 -7.91 4.04 19.52
N ASP A 182 -9.09 3.49 19.19
CA ASP A 182 -10.27 4.25 18.74
C ASP A 182 -10.79 5.22 19.78
N GLN A 183 -10.60 4.92 21.08
CA GLN A 183 -11.04 5.75 22.20
C GLN A 183 -9.92 6.67 22.73
N ALA A 184 -8.74 6.61 22.15
CA ALA A 184 -7.59 7.38 22.60
C ALA A 184 -7.69 8.85 22.20
N LYS A 185 -7.03 9.72 22.96
CA LYS A 185 -6.84 11.12 22.58
C LYS A 185 -6.02 11.16 21.28
N GLY A 186 -6.52 11.88 20.27
CA GLY A 186 -5.86 11.96 18.96
C GLY A 186 -6.25 10.87 17.98
N ALA A 187 -7.23 10.00 18.29
CA ALA A 187 -7.72 8.94 17.40
C ALA A 187 -8.14 9.47 16.02
N SER A 188 -8.63 10.71 15.92
CA SER A 188 -9.02 11.35 14.64
C SER A 188 -7.89 11.51 13.62
N SER A 189 -6.63 11.37 14.04
CA SER A 189 -5.48 11.37 13.11
C SER A 189 -5.28 10.03 12.41
N GLY A 190 -5.95 8.98 12.85
CA GLY A 190 -5.71 7.58 12.45
C GLY A 190 -4.51 6.94 13.17
N TYR A 191 -3.55 7.74 13.64
CA TYR A 191 -2.31 7.26 14.25
C TYR A 191 -2.02 7.97 15.58
N PRO A 192 -2.79 7.69 16.65
CA PRO A 192 -2.57 8.32 17.94
C PRO A 192 -1.33 7.75 18.65
N GLN A 193 -0.63 8.61 19.41
CA GLN A 193 0.34 8.17 20.39
C GLN A 193 -0.40 7.86 21.69
N LEU A 194 -0.30 6.63 22.17
CA LEU A 194 -0.88 6.20 23.43
C LEU A 194 0.10 6.45 24.59
N SER A 195 -0.35 6.23 25.83
CA SER A 195 0.56 6.14 26.97
C SER A 195 0.56 4.72 27.55
N ALA A 196 1.64 4.34 28.21
CA ALA A 196 1.71 3.05 28.89
C ALA A 196 0.56 2.86 29.89
N GLU A 197 0.18 3.93 30.62
CA GLU A 197 -0.94 3.90 31.55
C GLU A 197 -2.27 3.63 30.85
N TYR A 198 -2.50 4.25 29.68
CA TYR A 198 -3.72 4.01 28.90
C TYR A 198 -3.79 2.57 28.42
N ILE A 199 -2.69 2.02 27.89
CA ILE A 199 -2.62 0.64 27.41
C ILE A 199 -2.89 -0.34 28.55
N LEU A 200 -2.26 -0.12 29.72
CA LEU A 200 -2.48 -0.93 30.92
C LEU A 200 -3.92 -0.84 31.42
N GLN A 201 -4.52 0.35 31.40
CA GLN A 201 -5.91 0.54 31.83
C GLN A 201 -6.90 -0.11 30.85
N ALA A 202 -6.64 -0.03 29.54
CA ALA A 202 -7.45 -0.65 28.51
C ALA A 202 -7.38 -2.19 28.57
N ASN A 203 -6.26 -2.74 29.08
CA ASN A 203 -6.02 -4.16 29.28
C ASN A 203 -6.41 -5.00 28.05
N PRO A 204 -5.77 -4.76 26.87
CA PRO A 204 -6.14 -5.46 25.65
C PRO A 204 -5.92 -6.97 25.75
N ASP A 205 -6.78 -7.74 25.08
CA ASP A 205 -6.66 -9.20 25.00
C ASP A 205 -5.47 -9.63 24.12
N LEU A 206 -5.11 -8.80 23.13
CA LEU A 206 -4.01 -9.03 22.18
C LEU A 206 -3.10 -7.80 22.10
N ILE A 207 -1.79 -8.05 21.97
CA ILE A 207 -0.79 -7.04 21.65
C ILE A 207 -0.07 -7.47 20.35
N LEU A 208 -0.15 -6.64 19.33
CA LEU A 208 0.46 -6.85 18.02
C LEU A 208 1.61 -5.85 17.86
N LEU A 209 2.84 -6.35 17.77
CA LEU A 209 4.04 -5.54 17.69
C LEU A 209 4.56 -5.50 16.25
N ALA A 210 4.53 -4.33 15.62
CA ALA A 210 5.08 -4.12 14.28
C ALA A 210 6.59 -3.80 14.28
N ASP A 211 7.15 -3.44 15.41
CA ASP A 211 8.51 -2.93 15.58
C ASP A 211 9.57 -3.97 15.96
N THR A 212 9.18 -5.21 16.25
CA THR A 212 10.07 -6.27 16.77
C THR A 212 11.29 -6.60 15.89
N LYS A 213 11.26 -6.24 14.60
CA LYS A 213 12.37 -6.52 13.67
C LYS A 213 13.08 -5.26 13.19
N CYS A 214 12.41 -4.11 13.20
CA CYS A 214 12.97 -2.87 12.69
C CYS A 214 13.71 -2.07 13.76
N CYS A 215 13.24 -2.14 15.02
CA CYS A 215 13.62 -1.23 16.08
C CYS A 215 14.22 -1.94 17.31
N ALA A 216 14.32 -3.27 17.30
CA ALA A 216 14.99 -4.03 18.33
C ALA A 216 16.46 -3.63 18.39
N GLN A 217 16.79 -2.71 19.28
CA GLN A 217 18.16 -2.50 19.69
C GLN A 217 18.60 -3.72 20.50
N ASN A 218 19.64 -4.41 20.00
CA ASN A 218 20.31 -5.50 20.71
C ASN A 218 20.84 -5.06 22.07
#